data_18e4228999ad57890afb8f870003f2ce
#
_entry.id   18e4228999ad57890afb8f870003f2ce
#
_cell.length_a   1.000
_cell.length_b   1.000
_cell.length_c   1.000
_cell.angle_alpha   90.00
_cell.angle_beta   90.00
_cell.angle_gamma   90.00
#
_symmetry.space_group_name_H-M   'P 1'
#
loop_
_entity.id
_entity.type
_entity.pdbx_description
1 polymer ?
#
loop_
_entity_poly.entity_id
_entity_poly.type
_entity_poly.pdbx_seq_one_letter_code
_entity_poly.pdbx_strand_id
1 'polypeptide(L)'
;MPFRLTVFCALLLVASQAAALTIYKYTDANGVVTYTDQATAGAQVFVFRDRMVERLDNQVKLETQKHAAGDTLLVRNDLYAPVQIELTLEQVDNAIGVPSKPITWVLPPRSKIRLATLTARDASKPLRYTPKLRYAMGDPRLLPTQQSYPLPWRGGPFRLTQGANGQYSHFTPKGRYAMDIAMPEGTPIVAARGGMVVKTENQQSGRGTNPSGNYVRILHDDGTMGVYLHLMQGSVSVREGQRINSGSPIARSGNTGNSTGPHLHFVVQRNVGLALESIPFDFAQPVNSLPNFAVGGE
;
A
#
# COMPACT_ATOMS: atom_id res chain seq x y z
N MET A 1 -60.95 -23.70 -23.82
CA MET A 1 -60.10 -22.75 -23.02
C MET A 1 -58.92 -23.54 -22.50
N PRO A 2 -57.69 -23.31 -22.98
CA PRO A 2 -56.51 -23.99 -22.47
C PRO A 2 -55.83 -23.13 -21.39
N PHE A 3 -55.56 -23.76 -20.27
CA PHE A 3 -54.80 -23.24 -19.15
C PHE A 3 -53.31 -23.09 -19.57
N ARG A 4 -52.76 -21.86 -19.49
CA ARG A 4 -51.34 -21.63 -19.64
C ARG A 4 -50.67 -21.74 -18.28
N LEU A 5 -49.83 -22.76 -18.15
CA LEU A 5 -48.94 -22.98 -17.00
C LEU A 5 -47.69 -22.12 -17.20
N THR A 6 -47.55 -21.04 -16.41
CA THR A 6 -46.35 -20.20 -16.40
C THR A 6 -45.37 -20.83 -15.42
N VAL A 7 -44.28 -21.39 -15.94
CA VAL A 7 -43.17 -21.90 -15.14
C VAL A 7 -42.28 -20.71 -14.75
N PHE A 8 -42.26 -20.37 -13.47
CA PHE A 8 -41.32 -19.42 -12.90
C PHE A 8 -40.00 -20.16 -12.66
N CYS A 9 -38.99 -19.87 -13.51
CA CYS A 9 -37.62 -20.32 -13.30
C CYS A 9 -36.95 -19.38 -12.28
N ALA A 10 -36.87 -19.80 -11.01
CA ALA A 10 -36.09 -19.11 -10.00
C ALA A 10 -34.60 -19.38 -10.25
N LEU A 11 -33.87 -18.37 -10.78
CA LEU A 11 -32.41 -18.39 -10.79
C LEU A 11 -31.90 -18.27 -9.34
N LEU A 12 -31.44 -19.38 -8.78
CA LEU A 12 -30.63 -19.38 -7.57
C LEU A 12 -29.24 -18.83 -7.90
N LEU A 13 -29.00 -17.56 -7.58
CA LEU A 13 -27.66 -16.97 -7.51
C LEU A 13 -26.93 -17.61 -6.33
N VAL A 14 -26.13 -18.63 -6.59
CA VAL A 14 -25.15 -19.14 -5.62
C VAL A 14 -24.02 -18.12 -5.58
N ALA A 15 -24.06 -17.22 -4.60
CA ALA A 15 -22.92 -16.39 -4.26
C ALA A 15 -21.85 -17.33 -3.65
N SER A 16 -20.83 -17.66 -4.44
CA SER A 16 -19.62 -18.30 -3.91
C SER A 16 -18.95 -17.33 -2.96
N GLN A 17 -19.12 -17.52 -1.66
CA GLN A 17 -18.29 -16.89 -0.66
C GLN A 17 -16.87 -17.44 -0.86
N ALA A 18 -15.96 -16.60 -1.35
CA ALA A 18 -14.54 -16.92 -1.30
C ALA A 18 -14.17 -17.06 0.19
N ALA A 19 -13.96 -18.29 0.64
CA ALA A 19 -13.48 -18.56 1.98
C ALA A 19 -12.10 -17.88 2.11
N ALA A 20 -11.97 -16.98 3.06
CA ALA A 20 -10.67 -16.39 3.40
C ALA A 20 -9.72 -17.52 3.79
N LEU A 21 -8.62 -17.68 3.07
CA LEU A 21 -7.60 -18.68 3.36
C LEU A 21 -7.03 -18.39 4.76
N THR A 22 -7.23 -19.32 5.70
CA THR A 22 -6.68 -19.21 7.06
C THR A 22 -5.26 -19.76 7.05
N ILE A 23 -4.29 -18.92 7.36
CA ILE A 23 -2.89 -19.33 7.50
C ILE A 23 -2.58 -19.58 8.96
N TYR A 24 -1.90 -20.68 9.23
CA TYR A 24 -1.45 -21.08 10.55
C TYR A 24 0.06 -20.92 10.65
N LYS A 25 0.53 -20.43 11.79
CA LYS A 25 1.95 -20.37 12.14
C LYS A 25 2.22 -21.33 13.28
N TYR A 26 3.21 -22.20 13.13
CA TYR A 26 3.72 -23.00 14.22
C TYR A 26 5.25 -22.98 14.24
N THR A 27 5.81 -23.25 15.42
CA THR A 27 7.26 -23.39 15.60
C THR A 27 7.51 -24.86 15.98
N ASP A 28 8.35 -25.54 15.22
CA ASP A 28 8.68 -26.92 15.52
C ASP A 28 9.65 -27.07 16.73
N ALA A 29 9.94 -28.30 17.13
CA ALA A 29 10.82 -28.60 18.26
C ALA A 29 12.27 -28.09 18.09
N ASN A 30 12.67 -27.77 16.86
CA ASN A 30 14.00 -27.24 16.51
C ASN A 30 14.00 -25.70 16.42
N GLY A 31 12.86 -25.06 16.76
CA GLY A 31 12.72 -23.60 16.67
C GLY A 31 12.46 -23.06 15.27
N VAL A 32 12.17 -23.92 14.27
CA VAL A 32 11.86 -23.50 12.90
C VAL A 32 10.41 -23.03 12.84
N VAL A 33 10.20 -21.82 12.36
CA VAL A 33 8.87 -21.24 12.16
C VAL A 33 8.34 -21.64 10.79
N THR A 34 7.20 -22.31 10.77
CA THR A 34 6.52 -22.75 9.55
C THR A 34 5.15 -22.07 9.44
N TYR A 35 4.78 -21.69 8.22
CA TYR A 35 3.44 -21.17 7.86
C TYR A 35 2.76 -22.20 6.94
N THR A 36 1.51 -22.52 7.22
CA THR A 36 0.72 -23.52 6.48
C THR A 36 -0.74 -23.11 6.42
N ASP A 37 -1.46 -23.55 5.41
CA ASP A 37 -2.91 -23.45 5.29
C ASP A 37 -3.66 -24.57 6.02
N GLN A 38 -2.93 -25.56 6.54
CA GLN A 38 -3.48 -26.67 7.29
C GLN A 38 -3.47 -26.41 8.79
N ALA A 39 -4.59 -26.63 9.45
CA ALA A 39 -4.70 -26.57 10.90
C ALA A 39 -3.85 -27.68 11.53
N THR A 40 -2.69 -27.32 12.06
CA THR A 40 -1.76 -28.23 12.73
C THR A 40 -1.85 -28.04 14.24
N ALA A 41 -1.71 -29.11 15.01
CA ALA A 41 -1.75 -29.03 16.50
C ALA A 41 -0.68 -28.07 17.02
N GLY A 42 -1.09 -27.12 17.87
CA GLY A 42 -0.21 -26.08 18.41
C GLY A 42 0.02 -24.88 17.50
N ALA A 43 -0.52 -24.88 16.27
CA ALA A 43 -0.44 -23.76 15.37
C ALA A 43 -1.42 -22.65 15.78
N GLN A 44 -0.95 -21.40 15.71
CA GLN A 44 -1.79 -20.21 15.92
C GLN A 44 -2.28 -19.68 14.57
N VAL A 45 -3.52 -19.24 14.51
CA VAL A 45 -4.04 -18.55 13.32
C VAL A 45 -3.21 -17.28 13.09
N PHE A 46 -2.55 -17.24 11.95
CA PHE A 46 -1.78 -16.09 11.53
C PHE A 46 -2.61 -15.24 10.57
N VAL A 47 -3.08 -14.11 11.06
CA VAL A 47 -3.76 -13.14 10.21
C VAL A 47 -2.67 -12.33 9.51
N PHE A 48 -2.46 -12.58 8.22
CA PHE A 48 -1.72 -11.65 7.37
C PHE A 48 -2.52 -10.34 7.31
N ARG A 49 -2.21 -9.42 8.20
CA ARG A 49 -2.63 -8.03 7.99
C ARG A 49 -1.78 -7.50 6.86
N ASP A 50 -2.42 -6.86 5.89
CA ASP A 50 -1.76 -6.16 4.81
C ASP A 50 -0.64 -5.27 5.40
N ARG A 51 0.61 -5.64 5.16
CA ARG A 51 1.76 -5.06 5.85
C ARG A 51 2.74 -4.35 4.92
N MET A 52 2.28 -3.87 3.78
CA MET A 52 2.98 -2.74 3.16
C MET A 52 2.74 -1.51 4.05
N VAL A 53 3.51 -1.41 5.12
CA VAL A 53 3.34 -0.35 6.12
C VAL A 53 4.19 0.81 5.70
N GLU A 54 3.55 1.78 5.09
CA GLU A 54 4.11 3.11 4.98
C GLU A 54 3.89 3.80 6.33
N ARG A 55 4.95 4.07 7.04
CA ARG A 55 4.88 4.85 8.29
C ARG A 55 4.76 6.34 7.93
N LEU A 56 3.56 6.75 7.51
CA LEU A 56 3.29 8.15 7.13
C LEU A 56 2.91 9.04 8.32
N ASP A 57 2.64 8.47 9.48
CA ASP A 57 2.13 9.17 10.68
C ASP A 57 3.01 10.33 11.13
N ASN A 58 4.30 10.28 10.81
CA ASN A 58 5.22 11.38 11.08
C ASN A 58 5.29 12.44 9.97
N GLN A 59 4.69 12.20 8.82
CA GLN A 59 4.81 13.07 7.63
C GLN A 59 3.48 13.69 7.20
N VAL A 60 2.34 13.13 7.66
CA VAL A 60 1.00 13.72 7.48
C VAL A 60 0.40 13.94 8.86
N LYS A 61 0.27 15.19 9.27
CA LYS A 61 -0.11 15.55 10.64
C LYS A 61 -1.24 16.56 10.68
N LEU A 62 -2.20 16.30 11.57
CA LEU A 62 -3.15 17.30 12.01
C LEU A 62 -2.52 18.12 13.15
N GLU A 63 -2.52 19.43 13.01
CA GLU A 63 -2.04 20.38 14.01
C GLU A 63 -3.20 21.25 14.46
N THR A 64 -3.34 21.46 15.76
CA THR A 64 -4.30 22.41 16.34
C THR A 64 -3.57 23.61 16.88
N GLN A 65 -3.86 24.78 16.32
CA GLN A 65 -3.40 26.05 16.87
C GLN A 65 -4.50 26.65 17.73
N LYS A 66 -4.23 26.74 19.03
CA LYS A 66 -5.16 27.32 20.00
C LYS A 66 -5.04 28.84 20.05
N HIS A 67 -6.16 29.53 20.07
CA HIS A 67 -6.27 30.98 20.20
C HIS A 67 -7.29 31.31 21.29
N ALA A 68 -7.29 32.57 21.74
CA ALA A 68 -8.23 33.04 22.78
C ALA A 68 -9.71 32.82 22.39
N ALA A 69 -10.05 32.93 21.11
CA ALA A 69 -11.40 32.81 20.58
C ALA A 69 -11.75 31.39 20.08
N GLY A 70 -10.81 30.45 20.03
CA GLY A 70 -11.05 29.11 19.48
C GLY A 70 -9.81 28.43 18.91
N ASP A 71 -10.02 27.44 18.08
CA ASP A 71 -8.98 26.58 17.54
C ASP A 71 -8.93 26.65 16.01
N THR A 72 -7.73 26.67 15.45
CA THR A 72 -7.51 26.52 14.00
C THR A 72 -6.91 25.13 13.72
N LEU A 73 -7.58 24.35 12.87
CA LEU A 73 -7.12 23.04 12.44
C LEU A 73 -6.34 23.16 11.13
N LEU A 74 -5.07 22.74 11.17
CA LEU A 74 -4.19 22.70 10.01
C LEU A 74 -3.75 21.27 9.75
N VAL A 75 -3.61 20.90 8.47
CA VAL A 75 -2.96 19.64 8.09
C VAL A 75 -1.67 19.96 7.36
N ARG A 76 -0.62 19.26 7.77
CA ARG A 76 0.70 19.34 7.17
C ARG A 76 1.01 18.06 6.41
N ASN A 77 1.48 18.20 5.17
CA ASN A 77 2.00 17.14 4.32
C ASN A 77 3.51 17.38 4.10
N ASP A 78 4.35 16.57 4.74
CA ASP A 78 5.81 16.61 4.60
C ASP A 78 6.32 15.65 3.51
N LEU A 79 5.43 14.94 2.80
CA LEU A 79 5.80 14.06 1.70
C LEU A 79 6.08 14.85 0.41
N TYR A 80 6.85 14.25 -0.48
CA TYR A 80 7.05 14.72 -1.86
C TYR A 80 5.96 14.19 -2.82
N ALA A 81 4.84 13.74 -2.27
CA ALA A 81 3.65 13.29 -2.99
C ALA A 81 2.42 14.09 -2.56
N PRO A 82 1.40 14.24 -3.43
CA PRO A 82 0.09 14.65 -2.96
C PRO A 82 -0.45 13.64 -1.95
N VAL A 83 -1.32 14.12 -1.05
CA VAL A 83 -1.98 13.28 -0.05
C VAL A 83 -3.46 13.60 -0.04
N GLN A 84 -4.29 12.62 -0.30
CA GLN A 84 -5.72 12.74 -0.04
C GLN A 84 -5.97 12.62 1.46
N ILE A 85 -6.79 13.53 1.99
CA ILE A 85 -7.20 13.54 3.40
C ILE A 85 -8.71 13.55 3.51
N GLU A 86 -9.19 13.06 4.66
CA GLU A 86 -10.55 13.27 5.16
C GLU A 86 -10.47 13.62 6.65
N LEU A 87 -10.97 14.80 7.01
CA LEU A 87 -11.10 15.23 8.40
C LEU A 87 -12.55 15.19 8.83
N THR A 88 -12.84 14.43 9.88
CA THR A 88 -14.12 14.37 10.58
C THR A 88 -13.96 14.93 11.99
N LEU A 89 -14.96 15.68 12.47
CA LEU A 89 -15.03 16.13 13.86
C LEU A 89 -16.14 15.38 14.56
N GLU A 90 -15.82 14.71 15.64
CA GLU A 90 -16.76 13.95 16.47
C GLU A 90 -16.87 14.58 17.87
N GLN A 91 -17.92 14.20 18.62
CA GLN A 91 -18.14 14.65 19.99
C GLN A 91 -18.04 16.17 20.14
N VAL A 92 -18.64 16.88 19.20
CA VAL A 92 -18.58 18.34 19.14
C VAL A 92 -19.54 18.95 20.17
N ASP A 93 -18.98 19.79 21.05
CA ASP A 93 -19.74 20.55 22.04
C ASP A 93 -19.22 21.99 22.09
N ASN A 94 -20.15 22.94 22.25
CA ASN A 94 -19.87 24.37 22.35
C ASN A 94 -19.04 24.94 21.19
N ALA A 95 -19.23 24.47 19.94
CA ALA A 95 -18.47 24.88 18.76
C ALA A 95 -19.31 25.58 17.70
N ILE A 96 -18.75 26.62 17.08
CA ILE A 96 -19.20 27.27 15.84
C ILE A 96 -18.11 27.04 14.78
N GLY A 97 -18.49 27.03 13.50
CA GLY A 97 -17.56 26.81 12.38
C GLY A 97 -17.31 25.32 12.10
N VAL A 98 -18.15 24.44 12.69
CA VAL A 98 -18.05 22.99 12.45
C VAL A 98 -18.56 22.68 11.05
N PRO A 99 -17.75 21.99 10.20
CA PRO A 99 -18.20 21.57 8.89
C PRO A 99 -19.37 20.58 8.99
N SER A 100 -20.39 20.77 8.15
CA SER A 100 -21.58 19.89 8.12
C SER A 100 -21.32 18.52 7.50
N LYS A 101 -20.18 18.36 6.80
CA LYS A 101 -19.71 17.11 6.17
C LYS A 101 -18.22 16.95 6.43
N PRO A 102 -17.66 15.72 6.34
CA PRO A 102 -16.22 15.51 6.37
C PRO A 102 -15.52 16.41 5.35
N ILE A 103 -14.41 17.04 5.75
CA ILE A 103 -13.58 17.81 4.85
C ILE A 103 -12.67 16.85 4.08
N THR A 104 -12.93 16.69 2.79
CA THR A 104 -12.08 15.90 1.89
C THR A 104 -11.26 16.84 1.02
N TRP A 105 -9.95 16.63 0.97
CA TRP A 105 -9.03 17.45 0.19
C TRP A 105 -7.84 16.63 -0.31
N VAL A 106 -7.20 17.11 -1.39
CA VAL A 106 -5.88 16.60 -1.83
C VAL A 106 -4.85 17.67 -1.54
N LEU A 107 -4.02 17.41 -0.53
CA LEU A 107 -2.92 18.29 -0.14
C LEU A 107 -1.80 18.20 -1.18
N PRO A 108 -1.27 19.32 -1.67
CA PRO A 108 -0.05 19.31 -2.47
C PRO A 108 1.15 18.72 -1.70
N PRO A 109 2.21 18.28 -2.40
CA PRO A 109 3.47 17.93 -1.77
C PRO A 109 4.02 19.09 -0.93
N ARG A 110 4.64 18.77 0.22
CA ARG A 110 5.37 19.75 1.05
C ARG A 110 4.52 20.96 1.44
N SER A 111 3.27 20.73 1.82
CA SER A 111 2.30 21.81 2.09
C SER A 111 1.74 21.75 3.51
N LYS A 112 1.22 22.89 3.95
CA LYS A 112 0.45 23.06 5.18
C LYS A 112 -0.77 23.91 4.88
N ILE A 113 -1.97 23.38 5.15
CA ILE A 113 -3.24 24.00 4.77
C ILE A 113 -4.15 24.07 6.01
N ARG A 114 -4.81 25.22 6.17
CA ARG A 114 -5.88 25.40 7.16
C ARG A 114 -7.16 24.76 6.62
N LEU A 115 -7.73 23.84 7.41
CA LEU A 115 -8.96 23.13 7.06
C LEU A 115 -10.20 23.73 7.70
N ALA A 116 -10.10 24.13 8.96
CA ALA A 116 -11.23 24.69 9.70
C ALA A 116 -10.75 25.66 10.78
N THR A 117 -11.63 26.58 11.17
CA THR A 117 -11.50 27.39 12.37
C THR A 117 -12.75 27.18 13.20
N LEU A 118 -12.58 26.75 14.44
CA LEU A 118 -13.64 26.50 15.40
C LEU A 118 -13.60 27.57 16.48
N THR A 119 -14.75 28.14 16.82
CA THR A 119 -14.86 29.12 17.90
C THR A 119 -15.87 28.63 18.94
N ALA A 120 -15.68 29.00 20.19
CA ALA A 120 -16.65 28.67 21.24
C ALA A 120 -17.95 29.47 21.02
N ARG A 121 -19.12 28.78 21.11
CA ARG A 121 -20.44 29.41 21.04
C ARG A 121 -20.69 30.25 22.30
N ASP A 122 -20.27 29.72 23.43
CA ASP A 122 -20.32 30.37 24.75
C ASP A 122 -18.87 30.42 25.27
N ALA A 123 -18.33 31.64 25.37
CA ALA A 123 -16.94 31.85 25.78
C ALA A 123 -16.66 31.44 27.23
N SER A 124 -17.70 31.29 28.07
CA SER A 124 -17.56 30.81 29.45
C SER A 124 -17.40 29.29 29.57
N LYS A 125 -17.62 28.55 28.47
CA LYS A 125 -17.54 27.09 28.42
C LYS A 125 -16.43 26.62 27.52
N PRO A 126 -15.81 25.47 27.83
CA PRO A 126 -14.74 24.93 27.01
C PRO A 126 -15.27 24.50 25.62
N LEU A 127 -14.50 24.80 24.58
CA LEU A 127 -14.66 24.22 23.25
C LEU A 127 -14.19 22.75 23.28
N ARG A 128 -15.03 21.81 22.83
CA ARG A 128 -14.74 20.38 22.79
C ARG A 128 -15.04 19.78 21.43
N TYR A 129 -14.14 18.93 20.95
CA TYR A 129 -14.29 18.12 19.73
C TYR A 129 -13.22 17.05 19.70
N THR A 130 -13.45 15.96 18.94
CA THR A 130 -12.48 14.91 18.65
C THR A 130 -12.23 14.86 17.16
N PRO A 131 -11.05 15.30 16.68
CA PRO A 131 -10.75 15.26 15.25
C PRO A 131 -10.26 13.86 14.86
N LYS A 132 -10.77 13.32 13.74
CA LYS A 132 -10.30 12.10 13.09
C LYS A 132 -9.79 12.43 11.71
N LEU A 133 -8.50 12.21 11.49
CA LEU A 133 -7.84 12.39 10.19
C LEU A 133 -7.60 11.02 9.55
N ARG A 134 -8.16 10.81 8.37
CA ARG A 134 -7.81 9.69 7.47
C ARG A 134 -7.02 10.26 6.29
N TYR A 135 -6.08 9.49 5.77
CA TYR A 135 -5.28 9.94 4.63
C TYR A 135 -4.72 8.77 3.83
N ALA A 136 -4.45 9.03 2.54
CA ALA A 136 -3.71 8.13 1.67
C ALA A 136 -2.82 8.95 0.71
N MET A 137 -1.62 8.43 0.42
CA MET A 137 -0.69 9.03 -0.54
C MET A 137 -1.28 8.99 -1.95
N GLY A 138 -1.04 10.04 -2.73
CA GLY A 138 -1.48 10.15 -4.12
C GLY A 138 -2.80 10.93 -4.29
N ASP A 139 -3.07 11.33 -5.53
CA ASP A 139 -4.31 11.99 -5.95
C ASP A 139 -5.23 10.97 -6.63
N PRO A 140 -6.38 10.60 -6.04
CA PRO A 140 -7.29 9.60 -6.63
C PRO A 140 -7.97 10.05 -7.93
N ARG A 141 -7.92 11.34 -8.24
CA ARG A 141 -8.53 11.91 -9.47
C ARG A 141 -7.70 11.65 -10.72
N LEU A 142 -6.40 11.38 -10.56
CA LEU A 142 -5.51 11.03 -11.66
C LEU A 142 -5.83 9.61 -12.16
N LEU A 143 -5.88 9.46 -13.48
CA LEU A 143 -6.17 8.18 -14.10
C LEU A 143 -4.87 7.56 -14.64
N PRO A 144 -4.66 6.25 -14.37
CA PRO A 144 -3.51 5.54 -14.91
C PRO A 144 -3.46 5.61 -16.43
N THR A 145 -2.28 5.86 -16.97
CA THR A 145 -2.04 5.68 -18.41
C THR A 145 -1.73 4.21 -18.70
N GLN A 146 -2.37 3.65 -19.71
CA GLN A 146 -2.09 2.29 -20.13
C GLN A 146 -0.71 2.24 -20.81
N GLN A 147 0.23 1.54 -20.18
CA GLN A 147 1.58 1.34 -20.72
C GLN A 147 2.22 0.09 -20.15
N SER A 148 3.11 -0.51 -20.92
CA SER A 148 3.98 -1.58 -20.44
C SER A 148 5.20 -1.01 -19.72
N TYR A 149 5.64 -1.67 -18.66
CA TYR A 149 6.79 -1.26 -17.87
C TYR A 149 8.06 -1.97 -18.35
N PRO A 150 9.17 -1.27 -18.61
CA PRO A 150 10.48 -1.92 -18.73
C PRO A 150 10.80 -2.75 -17.48
N LEU A 151 11.61 -3.80 -17.65
CA LEU A 151 12.01 -4.64 -16.53
C LEU A 151 12.74 -3.79 -15.47
N PRO A 152 12.35 -3.90 -14.18
CA PRO A 152 12.93 -3.10 -13.09
C PRO A 152 14.27 -3.63 -12.58
N TRP A 153 15.02 -4.36 -13.41
CA TRP A 153 16.35 -4.90 -13.07
C TRP A 153 17.27 -4.95 -14.28
N ARG A 154 18.54 -5.19 -14.03
CA ARG A 154 19.54 -5.46 -15.07
C ARG A 154 20.10 -6.86 -14.90
N GLY A 155 20.45 -7.51 -16.01
CA GLY A 155 20.93 -8.90 -16.04
C GLY A 155 19.80 -9.91 -16.18
N GLY A 156 20.02 -11.14 -15.81
CA GLY A 156 19.08 -12.24 -15.97
C GLY A 156 19.49 -13.20 -17.09
N PRO A 157 18.60 -14.10 -17.53
CA PRO A 157 17.16 -14.14 -17.21
C PRO A 157 16.87 -14.51 -15.77
N PHE A 158 15.80 -13.90 -15.18
CA PHE A 158 15.31 -14.21 -13.85
C PHE A 158 13.90 -14.80 -13.91
N ARG A 159 13.48 -15.45 -12.81
CA ARG A 159 12.26 -16.24 -12.75
C ARG A 159 11.16 -15.52 -12.00
N LEU A 160 9.95 -15.51 -12.55
CA LEU A 160 8.75 -15.17 -11.80
C LEU A 160 8.41 -16.34 -10.85
N THR A 161 8.44 -16.11 -9.55
CA THR A 161 8.12 -17.11 -8.51
C THR A 161 6.70 -16.96 -7.99
N GLN A 162 6.16 -15.74 -8.00
CA GLN A 162 4.76 -15.47 -7.70
C GLN A 162 4.27 -14.31 -8.57
N GLY A 163 3.16 -14.50 -9.26
CA GLY A 163 2.50 -13.47 -10.07
C GLY A 163 1.29 -12.87 -9.40
N ALA A 164 0.49 -12.16 -10.20
CA ALA A 164 -0.76 -11.56 -9.76
C ALA A 164 -1.73 -12.61 -9.19
N ASN A 165 -2.45 -12.24 -8.12
CA ASN A 165 -3.37 -13.12 -7.37
C ASN A 165 -2.70 -14.35 -6.73
N GLY A 166 -1.38 -14.32 -6.56
CA GLY A 166 -0.63 -15.40 -5.93
C GLY A 166 -1.05 -15.62 -4.48
N GLN A 167 -1.19 -16.87 -4.07
CA GLN A 167 -1.83 -17.26 -2.80
C GLN A 167 -0.99 -16.98 -1.55
N TYR A 168 0.33 -16.79 -1.69
CA TYR A 168 1.21 -16.58 -0.53
C TYR A 168 1.11 -15.16 0.05
N SER A 169 1.11 -14.12 -0.81
CA SER A 169 1.13 -12.72 -0.37
C SER A 169 0.40 -11.76 -1.31
N HIS A 170 0.07 -12.19 -2.55
CA HIS A 170 -0.56 -11.35 -3.56
C HIS A 170 -2.09 -11.45 -3.57
N PHE A 171 -2.72 -11.43 -2.39
CA PHE A 171 -4.17 -11.50 -2.22
C PHE A 171 -4.76 -10.24 -1.56
N THR A 172 -3.91 -9.33 -1.08
CA THR A 172 -4.36 -8.08 -0.45
C THR A 172 -4.62 -7.00 -1.50
N PRO A 173 -5.47 -6.00 -1.24
CA PRO A 173 -5.70 -4.90 -2.18
C PRO A 173 -4.41 -4.22 -2.66
N LYS A 174 -3.42 -4.03 -1.78
CA LYS A 174 -2.14 -3.40 -2.12
C LYS A 174 -1.19 -4.28 -2.91
N GLY A 175 -1.30 -5.61 -2.80
CA GLY A 175 -0.35 -6.57 -3.38
C GLY A 175 -0.92 -7.46 -4.46
N ARG A 176 -2.23 -7.45 -4.73
CA ARG A 176 -2.91 -8.40 -5.64
C ARG A 176 -2.24 -8.57 -7.00
N TYR A 177 -1.72 -7.50 -7.56
CA TYR A 177 -1.09 -7.51 -8.88
C TYR A 177 0.44 -7.43 -8.79
N ALA A 178 1.03 -7.77 -7.64
CA ALA A 178 2.47 -7.79 -7.50
C ALA A 178 3.11 -8.96 -8.26
N MET A 179 4.40 -8.81 -8.53
CA MET A 179 5.26 -9.81 -9.14
C MET A 179 6.48 -10.03 -8.25
N ASP A 180 6.73 -11.29 -7.86
CA ASP A 180 7.95 -11.70 -7.15
C ASP A 180 8.90 -12.36 -8.15
N ILE A 181 10.06 -11.75 -8.33
CA ILE A 181 11.07 -12.19 -9.29
C ILE A 181 12.30 -12.66 -8.52
N ALA A 182 12.54 -13.99 -8.49
CA ALA A 182 13.72 -14.55 -7.86
C ALA A 182 14.97 -14.13 -8.60
N MET A 183 15.91 -13.58 -7.86
CA MET A 183 17.21 -13.13 -8.38
C MET A 183 18.24 -13.12 -7.25
N PRO A 184 19.54 -13.27 -7.55
CA PRO A 184 20.61 -13.18 -6.54
C PRO A 184 20.57 -11.85 -5.81
N GLU A 185 20.89 -11.84 -4.51
CA GLU A 185 21.14 -10.59 -3.78
C GLU A 185 22.22 -9.76 -4.49
N GLY A 186 22.06 -8.45 -4.47
CA GLY A 186 22.98 -7.53 -5.13
C GLY A 186 22.70 -7.29 -6.61
N THR A 187 21.69 -7.95 -7.22
CA THR A 187 21.27 -7.65 -8.60
C THR A 187 20.86 -6.19 -8.72
N PRO A 188 21.36 -5.44 -9.74
CA PRO A 188 21.00 -4.03 -9.90
C PRO A 188 19.51 -3.85 -10.18
N ILE A 189 18.85 -3.04 -9.37
CA ILE A 189 17.46 -2.64 -9.52
C ILE A 189 17.40 -1.23 -10.09
N VAL A 190 16.54 -1.06 -11.10
CA VAL A 190 16.35 0.21 -11.82
C VAL A 190 14.89 0.64 -11.79
N ALA A 191 14.64 1.93 -11.94
CA ALA A 191 13.29 2.45 -12.06
C ALA A 191 12.60 1.93 -13.32
N ALA A 192 11.52 1.19 -13.20
CA ALA A 192 10.72 0.72 -14.33
C ALA A 192 10.06 1.90 -15.08
N ARG A 193 9.78 3.00 -14.37
CA ARG A 193 9.23 4.22 -14.93
C ARG A 193 9.78 5.43 -14.17
N GLY A 194 9.95 6.54 -14.86
CA GLY A 194 10.39 7.80 -14.26
C GLY A 194 9.34 8.42 -13.35
N GLY A 195 9.77 9.28 -12.44
CA GLY A 195 8.89 9.96 -11.50
C GLY A 195 9.62 10.56 -10.31
N MET A 196 8.86 10.88 -9.28
CA MET A 196 9.36 11.42 -8.02
C MET A 196 9.54 10.29 -7.01
N VAL A 197 10.72 10.14 -6.42
CA VAL A 197 10.92 9.25 -5.28
C VAL A 197 10.21 9.85 -4.06
N VAL A 198 9.19 9.16 -3.58
CA VAL A 198 8.31 9.70 -2.53
C VAL A 198 8.49 9.03 -1.19
N LYS A 199 9.05 7.81 -1.17
CA LYS A 199 9.34 7.10 0.07
C LYS A 199 10.47 6.10 -0.12
N THR A 200 11.36 6.00 0.89
CA THR A 200 12.47 5.03 0.92
C THR A 200 12.65 4.44 2.32
N GLU A 201 13.15 3.21 2.39
CA GLU A 201 13.68 2.58 3.59
C GLU A 201 14.99 1.87 3.20
N ASN A 202 16.03 1.96 4.02
CA ASN A 202 17.37 1.48 3.66
C ASN A 202 18.14 0.81 4.81
N GLN A 203 17.56 0.76 6.01
CA GLN A 203 18.26 0.34 7.23
C GLN A 203 17.81 -1.03 7.78
N GLN A 204 16.83 -1.67 7.14
CA GLN A 204 16.33 -2.96 7.59
C GLN A 204 17.36 -4.06 7.27
N SER A 205 17.65 -4.91 8.27
CA SER A 205 18.48 -6.11 8.10
C SER A 205 17.65 -7.37 8.34
N GLY A 206 17.87 -8.42 7.54
CA GLY A 206 17.12 -9.65 7.64
C GLY A 206 15.61 -9.41 7.66
N ARG A 207 14.87 -10.10 8.52
CA ARG A 207 13.43 -9.90 8.66
C ARG A 207 13.04 -8.53 9.21
N GLY A 208 13.92 -7.86 9.97
CA GLY A 208 13.74 -6.52 10.49
C GLY A 208 12.42 -6.30 11.25
N THR A 209 12.03 -5.04 11.41
CA THR A 209 10.75 -4.64 12.03
C THR A 209 9.71 -4.18 11.01
N ASN A 210 10.10 -3.99 9.75
CA ASN A 210 9.23 -3.60 8.65
C ASN A 210 9.02 -4.78 7.71
N PRO A 211 7.81 -5.31 7.56
CA PRO A 211 7.53 -6.41 6.64
C PRO A 211 7.90 -6.15 5.18
N SER A 212 7.91 -4.90 4.74
CA SER A 212 8.34 -4.48 3.40
C SER A 212 9.87 -4.57 3.21
N GLY A 213 10.63 -4.73 4.30
CA GLY A 213 12.08 -4.63 4.28
C GLY A 213 12.54 -3.25 3.84
N ASN A 214 13.67 -3.18 3.13
CA ASN A 214 14.08 -1.97 2.45
C ASN A 214 13.29 -1.80 1.15
N TYR A 215 12.96 -0.56 0.82
CA TYR A 215 12.12 -0.31 -0.34
C TYR A 215 12.32 1.08 -0.94
N VAL A 216 11.88 1.21 -2.19
CA VAL A 216 11.74 2.48 -2.90
C VAL A 216 10.33 2.58 -3.45
N ARG A 217 9.70 3.75 -3.32
CA ARG A 217 8.42 4.08 -3.94
C ARG A 217 8.59 5.29 -4.84
N ILE A 218 8.17 5.18 -6.09
CA ILE A 218 8.26 6.21 -7.12
C ILE A 218 6.86 6.59 -7.56
N LEU A 219 6.47 7.85 -7.39
CA LEU A 219 5.22 8.41 -7.90
C LEU A 219 5.43 8.87 -9.35
N HIS A 220 4.61 8.36 -10.25
CA HIS A 220 4.58 8.72 -11.67
C HIS A 220 3.60 9.88 -11.93
N ASP A 221 3.74 10.54 -13.08
CA ASP A 221 2.96 11.74 -13.41
C ASP A 221 1.44 11.47 -13.56
N ASP A 222 1.04 10.22 -13.81
CA ASP A 222 -0.37 9.78 -13.87
C ASP A 222 -0.96 9.33 -12.51
N GLY A 223 -0.24 9.57 -11.42
CA GLY A 223 -0.68 9.21 -10.07
C GLY A 223 -0.47 7.76 -9.67
N THR A 224 0.04 6.90 -10.58
CA THR A 224 0.47 5.55 -10.23
C THR A 224 1.81 5.57 -9.50
N MET A 225 2.09 4.52 -8.75
CA MET A 225 3.32 4.39 -7.97
C MET A 225 3.97 3.03 -8.21
N GLY A 226 5.20 3.01 -8.69
CA GLY A 226 6.05 1.82 -8.71
C GLY A 226 6.65 1.58 -7.33
N VAL A 227 6.49 0.37 -6.78
CA VAL A 227 6.96 -0.01 -5.44
C VAL A 227 7.89 -1.21 -5.57
N TYR A 228 9.10 -1.07 -5.01
CA TYR A 228 10.20 -2.03 -5.08
C TYR A 228 10.55 -2.44 -3.66
N LEU A 229 10.28 -3.70 -3.26
CA LEU A 229 10.46 -4.17 -1.88
C LEU A 229 11.58 -5.20 -1.76
N HIS A 230 11.90 -5.53 -0.51
CA HIS A 230 12.88 -6.52 -0.08
C HIS A 230 14.31 -6.21 -0.55
N LEU A 231 14.61 -4.92 -0.74
CA LEU A 231 15.91 -4.46 -1.24
C LEU A 231 17.04 -4.74 -0.23
N MET A 232 18.26 -4.84 -0.72
CA MET A 232 19.47 -5.06 0.08
C MET A 232 19.70 -3.87 1.02
N GLN A 233 20.06 -4.16 2.28
CA GLN A 233 20.39 -3.13 3.27
C GLN A 233 21.53 -2.24 2.76
N GLY A 234 21.37 -0.93 2.92
CA GLY A 234 22.38 0.06 2.52
C GLY A 234 22.50 0.30 1.02
N SER A 235 21.70 -0.39 0.18
CA SER A 235 21.86 -0.34 -1.27
C SER A 235 21.00 0.72 -1.96
N VAL A 236 19.99 1.29 -1.27
CA VAL A 236 19.14 2.34 -1.85
C VAL A 236 19.99 3.58 -2.13
N SER A 237 20.09 3.95 -3.41
CA SER A 237 20.96 5.02 -3.91
C SER A 237 20.21 6.30 -4.27
N VAL A 238 18.90 6.32 -4.08
CA VAL A 238 18.02 7.48 -4.33
C VAL A 238 17.44 8.01 -3.03
N ARG A 239 16.97 9.27 -3.03
CA ARG A 239 16.40 9.93 -1.85
C ARG A 239 15.00 10.46 -2.11
N GLU A 240 14.20 10.57 -1.07
CA GLU A 240 12.89 11.22 -1.13
C GLU A 240 13.02 12.64 -1.69
N GLY A 241 12.14 13.02 -2.63
CA GLY A 241 12.19 14.28 -3.36
C GLY A 241 13.12 14.30 -4.59
N GLN A 242 13.78 13.20 -4.89
CA GLN A 242 14.57 13.07 -6.11
C GLN A 242 13.68 12.69 -7.30
N ARG A 243 13.76 13.45 -8.39
CA ARG A 243 13.16 13.08 -9.67
C ARG A 243 14.12 12.19 -10.44
N ILE A 244 13.64 11.09 -10.97
CA ILE A 244 14.44 10.09 -11.70
C ILE A 244 13.76 9.68 -13.00
N ASN A 245 14.56 9.18 -13.94
CA ASN A 245 14.08 8.67 -15.22
C ASN A 245 13.91 7.14 -15.17
N SER A 246 13.14 6.59 -16.11
CA SER A 246 13.13 5.14 -16.36
C SER A 246 14.54 4.63 -16.63
N GLY A 247 14.88 3.44 -16.09
CA GLY A 247 16.20 2.85 -16.18
C GLY A 247 17.27 3.42 -15.22
N SER A 248 16.95 4.47 -14.44
CA SER A 248 17.87 4.99 -13.40
C SER A 248 18.12 3.93 -12.33
N PRO A 249 19.39 3.69 -11.92
CA PRO A 249 19.69 2.82 -10.78
C PRO A 249 19.05 3.36 -9.50
N ILE A 250 18.39 2.47 -8.72
CA ILE A 250 17.72 2.87 -7.48
C ILE A 250 18.18 2.09 -6.26
N ALA A 251 18.58 0.82 -6.44
CA ALA A 251 18.99 -0.06 -5.35
C ALA A 251 19.61 -1.35 -5.89
N ARG A 252 19.80 -2.32 -4.99
CA ARG A 252 20.10 -3.72 -5.31
C ARG A 252 19.03 -4.63 -4.70
N SER A 253 18.73 -5.77 -5.35
CA SER A 253 17.87 -6.81 -4.79
C SER A 253 18.43 -7.36 -3.50
N GLY A 254 17.58 -7.80 -2.60
CA GLY A 254 17.96 -8.35 -1.31
C GLY A 254 16.98 -9.43 -0.83
N ASN A 255 16.95 -9.61 0.50
CA ASN A 255 16.12 -10.57 1.19
C ASN A 255 15.64 -10.00 2.54
N THR A 256 15.35 -8.69 2.59
CA THR A 256 14.95 -8.00 3.82
C THR A 256 13.44 -7.96 4.01
N GLY A 257 12.98 -7.87 5.27
CA GLY A 257 11.56 -7.87 5.60
C GLY A 257 10.93 -9.25 5.63
N ASN A 258 9.64 -9.35 5.28
CA ASN A 258 8.91 -10.62 5.25
C ASN A 258 9.18 -11.36 3.93
N SER A 259 10.40 -11.82 3.76
CA SER A 259 10.89 -12.54 2.58
C SER A 259 11.38 -13.93 2.97
N THR A 260 11.16 -14.92 2.11
CA THR A 260 11.61 -16.31 2.29
C THR A 260 12.87 -16.67 1.49
N GLY A 261 13.30 -15.79 0.59
CA GLY A 261 14.50 -15.96 -0.24
C GLY A 261 14.78 -14.72 -1.09
N PRO A 262 15.98 -14.59 -1.65
CA PRO A 262 16.35 -13.42 -2.44
C PRO A 262 15.44 -13.21 -3.66
N HIS A 263 14.78 -12.06 -3.71
CA HIS A 263 13.88 -11.69 -4.82
C HIS A 263 13.64 -10.17 -4.86
N LEU A 264 13.11 -9.70 -5.97
CA LEU A 264 12.46 -8.40 -6.07
C LEU A 264 10.95 -8.60 -6.03
N HIS A 265 10.27 -7.97 -5.07
CA HIS A 265 8.82 -7.77 -5.12
C HIS A 265 8.55 -6.43 -5.80
N PHE A 266 7.86 -6.45 -6.93
CA PHE A 266 7.48 -5.26 -7.68
C PHE A 266 5.98 -5.17 -7.84
N VAL A 267 5.41 -4.00 -7.57
CA VAL A 267 3.97 -3.75 -7.73
C VAL A 267 3.72 -2.32 -8.16
N VAL A 268 2.67 -2.12 -8.96
CA VAL A 268 2.14 -0.80 -9.30
C VAL A 268 0.88 -0.54 -8.49
N GLN A 269 0.84 0.58 -7.79
CA GLN A 269 -0.28 0.99 -6.93
C GLN A 269 -0.81 2.36 -7.31
N ARG A 270 -2.04 2.67 -6.86
CA ARG A 270 -2.61 4.02 -6.93
C ARG A 270 -3.51 4.29 -5.72
N ASN A 271 -3.79 5.57 -5.48
CA ASN A 271 -4.87 5.96 -4.56
C ASN A 271 -6.23 5.77 -5.26
N VAL A 272 -7.14 5.02 -4.63
CA VAL A 272 -8.50 4.76 -5.12
C VAL A 272 -9.59 5.43 -4.28
N GLY A 273 -9.22 6.31 -3.38
CA GLY A 273 -10.11 7.00 -2.43
C GLY A 273 -9.76 6.63 -0.99
N LEU A 274 -8.84 7.38 -0.37
CA LEU A 274 -8.34 7.16 0.99
C LEU A 274 -7.74 5.77 1.23
N ALA A 275 -7.38 5.06 0.16
CA ALA A 275 -6.74 3.76 0.18
C ALA A 275 -5.78 3.60 -0.99
N LEU A 276 -4.69 2.86 -0.77
CA LEU A 276 -3.80 2.41 -1.85
C LEU A 276 -4.21 1.02 -2.29
N GLU A 277 -4.36 0.83 -3.59
CA GLU A 277 -4.58 -0.47 -4.20
C GLU A 277 -3.60 -0.72 -5.34
N SER A 278 -3.23 -1.98 -5.50
CA SER A 278 -2.47 -2.41 -6.67
C SER A 278 -3.38 -2.43 -7.91
N ILE A 279 -2.80 -2.13 -9.04
CA ILE A 279 -3.47 -2.18 -10.34
C ILE A 279 -2.74 -3.16 -11.27
N PRO A 280 -3.46 -3.78 -12.23
CA PRO A 280 -2.83 -4.60 -13.27
C PRO A 280 -1.79 -3.79 -14.05
N PHE A 281 -0.70 -4.45 -14.39
CA PHE A 281 0.34 -3.92 -15.27
C PHE A 281 1.02 -5.06 -16.02
N ASP A 282 1.64 -4.74 -17.14
CA ASP A 282 2.43 -5.67 -17.93
C ASP A 282 3.87 -5.18 -18.06
N PHE A 283 4.81 -6.12 -18.13
CA PHE A 283 6.17 -5.80 -18.55
C PHE A 283 6.27 -5.72 -20.07
N ALA A 284 7.11 -4.81 -20.57
CA ALA A 284 7.37 -4.63 -22.00
C ALA A 284 8.11 -5.83 -22.62
N GLN A 285 8.66 -6.69 -21.79
CA GLN A 285 9.35 -7.92 -22.20
C GLN A 285 8.82 -9.10 -21.39
N PRO A 286 8.72 -10.31 -21.96
CA PRO A 286 8.26 -11.48 -21.23
C PRO A 286 9.23 -11.82 -20.09
N VAL A 287 8.67 -12.12 -18.92
CA VAL A 287 9.41 -12.69 -17.80
C VAL A 287 9.22 -14.19 -17.87
N ASN A 288 10.35 -14.95 -17.87
CA ASN A 288 10.27 -16.41 -17.85
C ASN A 288 9.55 -16.88 -16.60
N SER A 289 8.34 -17.40 -16.78
CA SER A 289 7.60 -18.05 -15.71
C SER A 289 8.06 -19.50 -15.57
N LEU A 290 8.41 -19.87 -14.36
CA LEU A 290 8.38 -21.30 -14.01
C LEU A 290 6.92 -21.77 -13.93
N PRO A 291 6.70 -23.10 -14.11
CA PRO A 291 5.44 -23.69 -13.67
C PRO A 291 5.16 -23.19 -12.25
N ASN A 292 3.95 -22.74 -12.07
CA ASN A 292 3.55 -21.96 -10.90
C ASN A 292 3.53 -22.88 -9.67
N PHE A 293 4.60 -22.96 -8.91
CA PHE A 293 4.59 -23.66 -7.61
C PHE A 293 3.66 -22.98 -6.58
N ALA A 294 3.16 -21.78 -6.89
CA ALA A 294 2.23 -21.05 -6.05
C ALA A 294 0.76 -21.44 -6.27
N VAL A 295 0.44 -22.19 -7.29
CA VAL A 295 -0.89 -22.75 -7.54
C VAL A 295 -0.73 -24.24 -7.34
N GLY A 296 -0.98 -24.73 -6.12
CA GLY A 296 -0.98 -26.14 -5.74
C GLY A 296 -0.99 -27.11 -6.91
N GLY A 297 0.13 -27.23 -7.56
CA GLY A 297 0.39 -28.23 -8.55
C GLY A 297 0.86 -29.47 -7.83
N GLU A 298 0.27 -30.56 -8.15
CA GLU A 298 0.56 -31.93 -7.77
C GLU A 298 2.05 -32.23 -7.72
#